data_6e41c4a736240c20f07c97b07aa81dff
#
_entry.id   6e41c4a736240c20f07c97b07aa81dff
#
_cell.length_a   1.000
_cell.length_b   1.000
_cell.length_c   1.000
_cell.angle_alpha   90.00
_cell.angle_beta   90.00
_cell.angle_gamma   90.00
#
_symmetry.space_group_name_H-M   'P 1'
#
loop_
_entity.id
_entity.type
_entity.pdbx_description
1 polymer ?
#
loop_
_entity_poly.entity_id
_entity_poly.type
_entity_poly.pdbx_seq_one_letter_code
_entity_poly.pdbx_strand_id
1 'polypeptide(L)'
;MRIGYTLMGEQRSPRQLVDDAVLAEQSGFAFLVASDHLSPWLEVQGHSPYTWSVLGAVAQATTSIPFMTFVTCPILRYHPAVVAQKAATVQLLSDGRFSLGLGAGENLNEHVVGKGWPPVDVRHEMLAEAVEIIRALWGGSFVTHRGRHFQVESAKLYDVPDVLPPIGIAASGSQSTSLAAGQGDYLIATEPKREIVESYRSAGGTGEVVGQLPVCYGEKDKALQVLHEQFRWSGLGWKVNSELPGTAAFDSASAYVRPEDLSEVAAWGTDPQPYAEKLQAFAEAGFDAVALVQVGPEQAPFCAWYAEHLRPALQPEGRP
;
A
#
# COMPACT_ATOMS: atom_id res chain seq x y z
N MET A 1 -15.72 5.14 8.56
CA MET A 1 -14.52 4.74 7.77
C MET A 1 -13.27 5.11 8.53
N ARG A 2 -12.28 4.22 8.64
CA ARG A 2 -11.01 4.49 9.33
C ARG A 2 -10.04 5.23 8.39
N ILE A 3 -9.29 6.20 8.93
CA ILE A 3 -8.32 6.99 8.17
C ILE A 3 -6.91 6.60 8.60
N GLY A 4 -6.11 6.15 7.64
CA GLY A 4 -4.71 5.79 7.80
C GLY A 4 -3.76 6.82 7.22
N TYR A 5 -2.46 6.61 7.44
CA TYR A 5 -1.38 7.42 6.91
C TYR A 5 -0.40 6.55 6.10
N THR A 6 0.08 7.07 4.97
CA THR A 6 1.06 6.39 4.13
C THR A 6 2.47 6.86 4.46
N LEU A 7 3.31 5.91 4.84
CA LEU A 7 4.76 6.09 4.91
C LEU A 7 5.32 6.07 3.47
N MET A 8 5.44 7.24 2.86
CA MET A 8 5.82 7.38 1.45
C MET A 8 7.33 7.25 1.27
N GLY A 9 7.80 6.01 1.07
CA GLY A 9 9.21 5.65 0.92
C GLY A 9 9.92 6.36 -0.21
N GLU A 10 9.21 6.76 -1.25
CA GLU A 10 9.75 7.41 -2.43
C GLU A 10 10.21 8.87 -2.17
N GLN A 11 9.68 9.50 -1.13
CA GLN A 11 9.97 10.91 -0.80
C GLN A 11 10.71 11.10 0.53
N ARG A 12 10.93 10.03 1.30
CA ARG A 12 11.42 10.12 2.68
C ARG A 12 12.60 9.19 2.91
N SER A 13 13.62 9.70 3.60
CA SER A 13 14.72 8.86 4.09
C SER A 13 14.24 7.84 5.14
N PRO A 14 14.98 6.74 5.37
CA PRO A 14 14.57 5.71 6.34
C PRO A 14 14.27 6.25 7.74
N ARG A 15 15.08 7.20 8.22
CA ARG A 15 14.90 7.82 9.55
C ARG A 15 13.62 8.66 9.60
N GLN A 16 13.39 9.47 8.58
CA GLN A 16 12.18 10.29 8.49
C GLN A 16 10.90 9.45 8.44
N LEU A 17 10.91 8.28 7.79
CA LEU A 17 9.75 7.37 7.79
C LEU A 17 9.41 6.85 9.18
N VAL A 18 10.41 6.56 10.01
CA VAL A 18 10.19 6.15 11.41
C VAL A 18 9.63 7.32 12.23
N ASP A 19 10.19 8.52 12.05
CA ASP A 19 9.70 9.74 12.72
C ASP A 19 8.25 10.06 12.29
N ASP A 20 7.93 9.93 10.99
CA ASP A 20 6.59 10.12 10.44
C ASP A 20 5.59 9.07 10.98
N ALA A 21 6.01 7.82 11.22
CA ALA A 21 5.17 6.79 11.81
C ALA A 21 4.76 7.13 13.25
N VAL A 22 5.72 7.59 14.06
CA VAL A 22 5.47 8.05 15.43
C VAL A 22 4.53 9.26 15.44
N LEU A 23 4.79 10.21 14.55
CA LEU A 23 3.96 11.40 14.40
C LEU A 23 2.52 11.07 13.99
N ALA A 24 2.34 10.14 13.04
CA ALA A 24 1.01 9.70 12.62
C ALA A 24 0.25 9.00 13.75
N GLU A 25 0.91 8.17 14.56
CA GLU A 25 0.31 7.57 15.76
C GLU A 25 -0.16 8.65 16.74
N GLN A 26 0.69 9.63 17.03
CA GLN A 26 0.38 10.75 17.94
C GLN A 26 -0.74 11.65 17.42
N SER A 27 -0.87 11.79 16.10
CA SER A 27 -1.90 12.60 15.45
C SER A 27 -3.26 11.87 15.34
N GLY A 28 -3.32 10.60 15.76
CA GLY A 28 -4.54 9.82 15.83
C GLY A 28 -4.99 9.20 14.51
N PHE A 29 -4.07 8.93 13.59
CA PHE A 29 -4.35 8.05 12.46
C PHE A 29 -4.63 6.63 12.95
N ALA A 30 -5.54 5.93 12.27
CA ALA A 30 -6.01 4.61 12.71
C ALA A 30 -5.07 3.47 12.30
N PHE A 31 -4.25 3.64 11.28
CA PHE A 31 -3.30 2.66 10.78
C PHE A 31 -2.25 3.30 9.86
N LEU A 32 -1.15 2.57 9.60
CA LEU A 32 -0.12 2.98 8.65
C LEU A 32 -0.05 2.00 7.47
N VAL A 33 0.30 2.52 6.30
CA VAL A 33 0.65 1.69 5.14
C VAL A 33 2.01 2.10 4.58
N ALA A 34 2.76 1.16 3.98
CA ALA A 34 4.04 1.42 3.34
C ALA A 34 4.18 0.63 2.04
N SER A 35 4.54 1.29 0.95
CA SER A 35 4.89 0.64 -0.31
C SER A 35 6.24 -0.08 -0.20
N ASP A 36 6.37 -1.24 -0.86
CA ASP A 36 7.61 -2.02 -0.90
C ASP A 36 8.28 -1.87 -2.27
N HIS A 37 8.84 -0.70 -2.50
CA HIS A 37 9.48 -0.34 -3.75
C HIS A 37 11.02 -0.42 -3.67
N LEU A 38 11.66 -0.72 -4.80
CA LEU A 38 13.10 -0.59 -4.98
C LEU A 38 13.47 0.76 -5.59
N SER A 39 12.59 1.29 -6.43
CA SER A 39 12.77 2.56 -7.13
C SER A 39 11.58 3.49 -6.87
N PRO A 40 11.79 4.81 -6.82
CA PRO A 40 10.68 5.76 -6.86
C PRO A 40 10.00 5.72 -8.23
N TRP A 41 8.81 6.28 -8.35
CA TRP A 41 8.11 6.42 -9.63
C TRP A 41 8.77 7.47 -10.54
N LEU A 42 9.23 8.57 -9.96
CA LEU A 42 9.92 9.66 -10.64
C LEU A 42 11.25 9.93 -9.96
N GLU A 43 12.29 10.25 -10.74
CA GLU A 43 13.64 10.56 -10.22
C GLU A 43 13.63 11.69 -9.19
N VAL A 44 12.74 12.69 -9.37
CA VAL A 44 12.60 13.84 -8.48
C VAL A 44 12.17 13.48 -7.05
N GLN A 45 11.57 12.32 -6.84
CA GLN A 45 11.16 11.84 -5.50
C GLN A 45 12.37 11.50 -4.61
N GLY A 46 13.45 10.97 -5.19
CA GLY A 46 14.78 10.94 -4.62
C GLY A 46 15.08 9.86 -3.58
N HIS A 47 14.08 9.08 -3.14
CA HIS A 47 14.24 8.04 -2.12
C HIS A 47 13.58 6.71 -2.54
N SER A 48 14.08 5.59 -2.01
CA SER A 48 13.41 4.29 -1.99
C SER A 48 14.11 3.36 -0.98
N PRO A 49 13.93 3.56 0.31
CA PRO A 49 14.58 2.72 1.32
C PRO A 49 13.96 1.33 1.33
N TYR A 50 14.74 0.34 1.81
CA TYR A 50 14.24 -1.02 1.98
C TYR A 50 13.12 -1.08 3.04
N THR A 51 11.89 -1.20 2.60
CA THR A 51 10.68 -1.08 3.41
C THR A 51 10.66 -2.02 4.61
N TRP A 52 11.12 -3.26 4.47
CA TRP A 52 11.10 -4.23 5.57
C TRP A 52 12.02 -3.88 6.74
N SER A 53 13.17 -3.22 6.46
CA SER A 53 14.02 -2.66 7.53
C SER A 53 13.35 -1.49 8.23
N VAL A 54 12.66 -0.63 7.47
CA VAL A 54 11.89 0.49 8.03
C VAL A 54 10.73 -0.03 8.89
N LEU A 55 9.96 -1.01 8.41
CA LEU A 55 8.85 -1.59 9.18
C LEU A 55 9.31 -2.26 10.48
N GLY A 56 10.49 -2.91 10.50
CA GLY A 56 11.09 -3.40 11.75
C GLY A 56 11.39 -2.29 12.75
N ALA A 57 11.88 -1.14 12.28
CA ALA A 57 12.11 0.05 13.12
C ALA A 57 10.79 0.70 13.57
N VAL A 58 9.80 0.81 12.68
CA VAL A 58 8.44 1.30 12.99
C VAL A 58 7.79 0.44 14.06
N ALA A 59 7.91 -0.89 13.98
CA ALA A 59 7.37 -1.82 14.96
C ALA A 59 7.87 -1.52 16.39
N GLN A 60 9.13 -1.07 16.52
CA GLN A 60 9.75 -0.75 17.81
C GLN A 60 9.57 0.71 18.23
N ALA A 61 9.36 1.63 17.28
CA ALA A 61 9.21 3.05 17.57
C ALA A 61 7.76 3.45 17.89
N THR A 62 6.78 2.65 17.45
CA THR A 62 5.34 2.85 17.70
C THR A 62 4.81 1.87 18.73
N THR A 63 3.69 2.21 19.39
CA THR A 63 3.18 1.43 20.54
C THR A 63 1.89 0.68 20.24
N SER A 64 0.97 1.25 19.48
CA SER A 64 -0.40 0.74 19.32
C SER A 64 -0.91 0.76 17.89
N ILE A 65 -0.39 1.63 17.02
CA ILE A 65 -0.90 1.80 15.67
C ILE A 65 -0.63 0.55 14.82
N PRO A 66 -1.67 -0.07 14.21
CA PRO A 66 -1.47 -1.15 13.25
C PRO A 66 -0.82 -0.63 11.96
N PHE A 67 -0.08 -1.50 11.27
CA PHE A 67 0.55 -1.13 10.02
C PHE A 67 0.63 -2.30 9.03
N MET A 68 0.77 -1.99 7.73
CA MET A 68 0.81 -3.00 6.69
C MET A 68 1.72 -2.61 5.52
N THR A 69 2.15 -3.61 4.75
CA THR A 69 2.69 -3.37 3.41
C THR A 69 1.56 -3.02 2.43
N PHE A 70 1.79 -2.06 1.52
CA PHE A 70 0.79 -1.61 0.55
C PHE A 70 1.42 -1.33 -0.83
N VAL A 71 1.90 -2.35 -1.55
CA VAL A 71 1.92 -3.77 -1.17
C VAL A 71 3.31 -4.37 -1.42
N THR A 72 3.59 -5.55 -0.88
CA THR A 72 4.76 -6.36 -1.26
C THR A 72 4.41 -7.26 -2.44
N CYS A 73 5.33 -7.41 -3.39
CA CYS A 73 5.19 -8.31 -4.54
C CYS A 73 6.05 -9.57 -4.33
N PRO A 74 5.44 -10.76 -4.07
CA PRO A 74 6.19 -11.99 -3.77
C PRO A 74 6.43 -12.85 -5.00
N ILE A 75 6.70 -12.26 -6.20
CA ILE A 75 6.74 -13.05 -7.44
C ILE A 75 8.12 -13.12 -8.11
N LEU A 76 8.89 -12.03 -8.15
CA LEU A 76 10.22 -12.02 -8.81
C LEU A 76 11.33 -11.57 -7.88
N ARG A 77 11.23 -10.33 -7.34
CA ARG A 77 12.24 -9.74 -6.47
C ARG A 77 12.37 -10.50 -5.16
N TYR A 78 11.26 -11.03 -4.65
CA TYR A 78 11.22 -11.85 -3.45
C TYR A 78 10.68 -13.25 -3.74
N HIS A 79 11.37 -14.24 -3.19
CA HIS A 79 10.82 -15.58 -3.09
C HIS A 79 9.77 -15.63 -1.95
N PRO A 80 8.59 -16.30 -2.12
CA PRO A 80 7.53 -16.33 -1.11
C PRO A 80 7.98 -16.86 0.26
N ALA A 81 8.93 -17.78 0.32
CA ALA A 81 9.47 -18.26 1.60
C ALA A 81 10.21 -17.15 2.38
N VAL A 82 10.88 -16.24 1.68
CA VAL A 82 11.52 -15.07 2.30
C VAL A 82 10.47 -14.07 2.78
N VAL A 83 9.39 -13.89 2.03
CA VAL A 83 8.26 -13.02 2.44
C VAL A 83 7.57 -13.60 3.68
N ALA A 84 7.34 -14.91 3.73
CA ALA A 84 6.78 -15.58 4.91
C ALA A 84 7.61 -15.32 6.17
N GLN A 85 8.94 -15.42 6.07
CA GLN A 85 9.87 -15.17 7.18
C GLN A 85 9.87 -13.70 7.63
N LYS A 86 9.96 -12.76 6.66
CA LYS A 86 9.93 -11.32 6.96
C LYS A 86 8.64 -10.93 7.70
N ALA A 87 7.48 -11.38 7.20
CA ALA A 87 6.19 -11.05 7.77
C ALA A 87 6.01 -11.63 9.17
N ALA A 88 6.41 -12.87 9.40
CA ALA A 88 6.42 -13.47 10.74
C ALA A 88 7.31 -12.69 11.72
N THR A 89 8.51 -12.30 11.28
CA THR A 89 9.44 -11.51 12.10
C THR A 89 8.86 -10.14 12.47
N VAL A 90 8.29 -9.41 11.50
CA VAL A 90 7.70 -8.07 11.76
C VAL A 90 6.45 -8.20 12.64
N GLN A 91 5.65 -9.25 12.48
CA GLN A 91 4.49 -9.52 13.34
C GLN A 91 4.91 -9.73 14.80
N LEU A 92 5.97 -10.51 15.05
CA LEU A 92 6.52 -10.72 16.38
C LEU A 92 7.08 -9.42 16.98
N LEU A 93 7.84 -8.65 16.19
CA LEU A 93 8.42 -7.37 16.63
C LEU A 93 7.36 -6.31 16.95
N SER A 94 6.17 -6.42 16.36
CA SER A 94 5.08 -5.47 16.54
C SER A 94 3.98 -5.93 17.50
N ASP A 95 4.18 -7.05 18.20
CA ASP A 95 3.17 -7.63 19.10
C ASP A 95 1.80 -7.79 18.41
N GLY A 96 1.81 -8.31 17.18
CA GLY A 96 0.58 -8.63 16.44
C GLY A 96 -0.06 -7.48 15.67
N ARG A 97 0.59 -6.31 15.52
CA ARG A 97 0.04 -5.13 14.83
C ARG A 97 0.27 -5.11 13.31
N PHE A 98 1.02 -6.05 12.77
CA PHE A 98 1.37 -6.08 11.36
C PHE A 98 0.35 -6.86 10.52
N SER A 99 0.05 -6.37 9.32
CA SER A 99 -0.70 -7.07 8.27
C SER A 99 0.10 -7.11 6.97
N LEU A 100 0.00 -8.21 6.23
CA LEU A 100 0.75 -8.42 4.99
C LEU A 100 -0.12 -8.09 3.77
N GLY A 101 0.08 -6.92 3.18
CA GLY A 101 -0.52 -6.60 1.88
C GLY A 101 0.33 -7.13 0.73
N LEU A 102 -0.27 -7.88 -0.17
CA LEU A 102 0.36 -8.51 -1.33
C LEU A 102 -0.25 -8.04 -2.64
N GLY A 103 0.55 -7.99 -3.70
CA GLY A 103 0.12 -7.64 -5.04
C GLY A 103 0.90 -8.37 -6.13
N ALA A 104 0.36 -8.36 -7.35
CA ALA A 104 1.01 -8.94 -8.52
C ALA A 104 2.15 -8.06 -9.10
N GLY A 105 2.43 -6.93 -8.44
CA GLY A 105 3.57 -6.06 -8.71
C GLY A 105 3.46 -5.18 -9.94
N GLU A 106 4.51 -4.40 -10.13
CA GLU A 106 4.77 -3.54 -11.28
C GLU A 106 6.19 -3.73 -11.77
N ASN A 107 6.38 -3.54 -13.08
CA ASN A 107 7.66 -3.78 -13.75
C ASN A 107 8.78 -2.89 -13.18
N LEU A 108 8.45 -1.65 -12.76
CA LEU A 108 9.37 -0.70 -12.13
C LEU A 108 10.23 -1.32 -11.04
N ASN A 109 9.64 -2.15 -10.17
CA ASN A 109 10.30 -2.70 -9.00
C ASN A 109 10.76 -4.14 -9.17
N GLU A 110 10.20 -4.88 -10.13
CA GLU A 110 10.42 -6.31 -10.26
C GLU A 110 11.43 -6.69 -11.34
N HIS A 111 11.58 -5.88 -12.42
CA HIS A 111 12.51 -6.16 -13.53
C HIS A 111 13.99 -6.24 -13.11
N VAL A 112 14.33 -5.63 -11.99
CA VAL A 112 15.70 -5.45 -11.47
C VAL A 112 16.45 -6.76 -11.20
N VAL A 113 15.72 -7.87 -11.05
CA VAL A 113 16.34 -9.21 -10.90
C VAL A 113 16.65 -9.90 -12.23
N GLY A 114 16.40 -9.23 -13.36
CA GLY A 114 16.80 -9.71 -14.70
C GLY A 114 16.01 -10.90 -15.25
N LYS A 115 14.84 -11.20 -14.69
CA LYS A 115 13.99 -12.36 -15.11
C LYS A 115 12.90 -12.00 -16.13
N GLY A 116 12.87 -10.74 -16.62
CA GLY A 116 11.80 -10.25 -17.46
C GLY A 116 10.52 -9.95 -16.65
N TRP A 117 9.47 -9.47 -17.36
CA TRP A 117 8.19 -9.14 -16.75
C TRP A 117 7.09 -10.04 -17.32
N PRO A 118 6.51 -10.95 -16.53
CA PRO A 118 5.49 -11.88 -17.01
C PRO A 118 4.18 -11.16 -17.36
N PRO A 119 3.36 -11.72 -18.28
CA PRO A 119 1.99 -11.26 -18.49
C PRO A 119 1.15 -11.29 -17.20
N VAL A 120 0.13 -10.44 -17.13
CA VAL A 120 -0.66 -10.22 -15.91
C VAL A 120 -1.35 -11.48 -15.36
N ASP A 121 -1.83 -12.36 -16.23
CA ASP A 121 -2.42 -13.64 -15.87
C ASP A 121 -1.41 -14.57 -15.19
N VAL A 122 -0.19 -14.65 -15.72
CA VAL A 122 0.91 -15.41 -15.11
C VAL A 122 1.32 -14.80 -13.75
N ARG A 123 1.33 -13.47 -13.63
CA ARG A 123 1.62 -12.80 -12.36
C ARG A 123 0.55 -13.12 -11.29
N HIS A 124 -0.71 -13.23 -11.68
CA HIS A 124 -1.78 -13.65 -10.77
C HIS A 124 -1.64 -15.10 -10.35
N GLU A 125 -1.26 -16.01 -11.26
CA GLU A 125 -0.94 -17.41 -10.91
C GLU A 125 0.23 -17.48 -9.92
N MET A 126 1.31 -16.71 -10.18
CA MET A 126 2.46 -16.64 -9.27
C MET A 126 2.07 -16.10 -7.89
N LEU A 127 1.23 -15.06 -7.83
CA LEU A 127 0.75 -14.50 -6.57
C LEU A 127 -0.08 -15.52 -5.79
N ALA A 128 -0.97 -16.24 -6.46
CA ALA A 128 -1.78 -17.29 -5.83
C ALA A 128 -0.91 -18.38 -5.21
N GLU A 129 0.07 -18.89 -5.97
CA GLU A 129 1.02 -19.91 -5.50
C GLU A 129 1.91 -19.37 -4.35
N ALA A 130 2.28 -18.09 -4.40
CA ALA A 130 3.04 -17.45 -3.34
C ALA A 130 2.26 -17.37 -2.02
N VAL A 131 0.96 -17.05 -2.05
CA VAL A 131 0.10 -17.02 -0.87
C VAL A 131 -0.02 -18.41 -0.24
N GLU A 132 -0.18 -19.45 -1.05
CA GLU A 132 -0.20 -20.84 -0.57
C GLU A 132 1.08 -21.22 0.18
N ILE A 133 2.24 -20.89 -0.39
CA ILE A 133 3.55 -21.16 0.23
C ILE A 133 3.71 -20.38 1.54
N ILE A 134 3.32 -19.09 1.57
CA ILE A 134 3.41 -18.25 2.77
C ILE A 134 2.57 -18.86 3.90
N ARG A 135 1.29 -19.20 3.62
CA ARG A 135 0.39 -19.80 4.61
C ARG A 135 0.88 -21.17 5.08
N ALA A 136 1.42 -22.00 4.17
CA ALA A 136 1.97 -23.30 4.53
C ALA A 136 3.16 -23.19 5.48
N LEU A 137 4.09 -22.24 5.24
CA LEU A 137 5.25 -22.01 6.09
C LEU A 137 4.88 -21.46 7.47
N TRP A 138 3.82 -20.65 7.57
CA TRP A 138 3.27 -20.19 8.85
C TRP A 138 2.62 -21.29 9.67
N GLY A 139 2.37 -22.47 9.09
CA GLY A 139 1.94 -23.66 9.82
C GLY A 139 3.03 -24.27 10.74
N GLY A 140 4.26 -23.77 10.71
CA GLY A 140 5.36 -24.16 11.62
C GLY A 140 5.93 -25.56 11.41
N SER A 141 5.52 -26.28 10.36
CA SER A 141 6.05 -27.58 9.97
C SER A 141 7.04 -27.47 8.81
N PHE A 142 7.79 -28.55 8.51
CA PHE A 142 8.61 -28.61 7.30
C PHE A 142 7.70 -28.63 6.06
N VAL A 143 7.98 -27.71 5.11
CA VAL A 143 7.29 -27.56 3.85
C VAL A 143 8.21 -27.92 2.69
N THR A 144 7.75 -28.80 1.82
CA THR A 144 8.31 -29.01 0.48
C THR A 144 7.20 -28.74 -0.53
N HIS A 145 7.41 -27.76 -1.40
CA HIS A 145 6.46 -27.36 -2.45
C HIS A 145 7.12 -27.45 -3.81
N ARG A 146 6.45 -28.10 -4.75
CA ARG A 146 6.91 -28.25 -6.14
C ARG A 146 5.81 -27.73 -7.06
N GLY A 147 5.70 -26.43 -7.12
CA GLY A 147 4.69 -25.74 -7.90
C GLY A 147 5.13 -25.45 -9.34
N ARG A 148 4.27 -24.74 -10.05
CA ARG A 148 4.51 -24.29 -11.41
C ARG A 148 5.56 -23.17 -11.46
N HIS A 149 5.53 -22.27 -10.49
CA HIS A 149 6.32 -21.04 -10.47
C HIS A 149 7.39 -21.04 -9.39
N PHE A 150 7.15 -21.75 -8.28
CA PHE A 150 8.07 -21.76 -7.13
C PHE A 150 8.41 -23.16 -6.68
N GLN A 151 9.60 -23.27 -6.09
CA GLN A 151 10.09 -24.47 -5.45
C GLN A 151 10.51 -24.15 -4.03
N VAL A 152 10.03 -24.92 -3.07
CA VAL A 152 10.47 -24.87 -1.67
C VAL A 152 10.91 -26.27 -1.28
N GLU A 153 12.07 -26.42 -0.69
CA GLU A 153 12.59 -27.73 -0.31
C GLU A 153 12.94 -27.77 1.19
N SER A 154 12.19 -28.61 1.91
CA SER A 154 12.41 -28.89 3.34
C SER A 154 12.61 -27.63 4.20
N ALA A 155 11.81 -26.56 3.92
CA ALA A 155 11.91 -25.30 4.64
C ALA A 155 10.95 -25.27 5.84
N LYS A 156 11.38 -24.64 6.94
CA LYS A 156 10.60 -24.45 8.16
C LYS A 156 10.90 -23.08 8.74
N LEU A 157 9.88 -22.35 9.18
CA LEU A 157 10.04 -21.19 10.03
C LEU A 157 10.08 -21.61 11.50
N TYR A 158 11.05 -21.10 12.25
CA TYR A 158 11.21 -21.41 13.68
C TYR A 158 10.52 -20.37 14.56
N ASP A 159 10.50 -19.11 14.12
CA ASP A 159 9.83 -18.01 14.80
C ASP A 159 8.51 -17.72 14.08
N VAL A 160 7.46 -18.42 14.48
CA VAL A 160 6.11 -18.25 13.96
C VAL A 160 5.26 -17.59 15.05
N PRO A 161 4.58 -16.47 14.76
CA PRO A 161 3.72 -15.80 15.75
C PRO A 161 2.45 -16.62 16.02
N ASP A 162 1.96 -16.58 17.27
CA ASP A 162 0.71 -17.23 17.66
C ASP A 162 -0.50 -16.62 16.88
N VAL A 163 -0.46 -15.31 16.64
CA VAL A 163 -1.43 -14.61 15.81
C VAL A 163 -0.77 -14.28 14.48
N LEU A 164 -1.17 -15.01 13.43
CA LEU A 164 -0.61 -14.83 12.09
C LEU A 164 -1.00 -13.46 11.50
N PRO A 165 -0.12 -12.83 10.68
CA PRO A 165 -0.48 -11.60 10.00
C PRO A 165 -1.66 -11.84 9.05
N PRO A 166 -2.74 -11.02 9.08
CA PRO A 166 -3.74 -11.06 8.03
C PRO A 166 -3.12 -10.73 6.66
N ILE A 167 -3.59 -11.39 5.61
CA ILE A 167 -3.13 -11.17 4.23
C ILE A 167 -4.17 -10.34 3.47
N GLY A 168 -3.78 -9.12 3.05
CA GLY A 168 -4.54 -8.35 2.08
C GLY A 168 -4.05 -8.60 0.65
N ILE A 169 -4.96 -8.64 -0.31
CA ILE A 169 -4.59 -8.80 -1.72
C ILE A 169 -5.05 -7.57 -2.51
N ALA A 170 -4.12 -6.96 -3.25
CA ALA A 170 -4.40 -5.83 -4.10
C ALA A 170 -5.12 -6.26 -5.38
N ALA A 171 -6.19 -5.53 -5.72
CA ALA A 171 -7.00 -5.82 -6.89
C ALA A 171 -7.40 -4.56 -7.66
N SER A 172 -7.37 -4.67 -8.98
CA SER A 172 -7.83 -3.65 -9.93
C SER A 172 -8.78 -4.20 -11.01
N GLY A 173 -9.09 -5.50 -10.98
CA GLY A 173 -9.95 -6.17 -11.95
C GLY A 173 -10.49 -7.51 -11.44
N SER A 174 -11.35 -8.18 -12.22
CA SER A 174 -12.10 -9.37 -11.80
C SER A 174 -11.24 -10.55 -11.36
N GLN A 175 -10.12 -10.82 -12.04
CA GLN A 175 -9.22 -11.92 -11.65
C GLN A 175 -8.59 -11.67 -10.29
N SER A 176 -8.05 -10.46 -10.06
CA SER A 176 -7.44 -10.11 -8.77
C SER A 176 -8.45 -9.98 -7.65
N THR A 177 -9.69 -9.54 -7.91
CA THR A 177 -10.77 -9.55 -6.89
C THR A 177 -11.20 -10.97 -6.52
N SER A 178 -11.26 -11.90 -7.48
CA SER A 178 -11.52 -13.31 -7.20
C SER A 178 -10.41 -13.95 -6.37
N LEU A 179 -9.14 -13.61 -6.66
CA LEU A 179 -8.00 -14.06 -5.87
C LEU A 179 -8.07 -13.50 -4.43
N ALA A 180 -8.36 -12.21 -4.29
CA ALA A 180 -8.54 -11.58 -2.98
C ALA A 180 -9.66 -12.23 -2.16
N ALA A 181 -10.79 -12.56 -2.79
CA ALA A 181 -11.91 -13.22 -2.13
C ALA A 181 -11.62 -14.67 -1.73
N GLY A 182 -10.81 -15.38 -2.54
CA GLY A 182 -10.52 -16.80 -2.31
C GLY A 182 -9.34 -17.07 -1.38
N GLN A 183 -8.35 -16.18 -1.34
CA GLN A 183 -7.10 -16.41 -0.62
C GLN A 183 -6.69 -15.29 0.34
N GLY A 184 -7.27 -14.08 0.19
CA GLY A 184 -7.02 -12.94 1.07
C GLY A 184 -7.95 -12.92 2.28
N ASP A 185 -7.51 -12.24 3.34
CA ASP A 185 -8.33 -11.93 4.51
C ASP A 185 -9.02 -10.56 4.35
N TYR A 186 -8.51 -9.70 3.45
CA TYR A 186 -9.09 -8.40 3.10
C TYR A 186 -8.68 -7.96 1.70
N LEU A 187 -9.42 -6.99 1.13
CA LEU A 187 -9.17 -6.42 -0.19
C LEU A 187 -8.40 -5.11 -0.09
N ILE A 188 -7.44 -4.91 -0.99
CA ILE A 188 -6.76 -3.63 -1.19
C ILE A 188 -7.10 -3.09 -2.59
N ALA A 189 -7.56 -1.82 -2.68
CA ALA A 189 -7.81 -1.15 -3.95
C ALA A 189 -7.55 0.36 -3.83
N THR A 190 -6.91 0.97 -4.83
CA THR A 190 -6.49 2.38 -4.76
C THR A 190 -7.51 3.38 -5.31
N GLU A 191 -8.56 2.90 -5.97
CA GLU A 191 -9.57 3.75 -6.59
C GLU A 191 -10.95 3.48 -5.98
N PRO A 192 -11.80 4.52 -5.77
CA PRO A 192 -13.13 4.37 -5.17
C PRO A 192 -14.16 3.79 -6.15
N LYS A 193 -13.85 2.61 -6.71
CA LYS A 193 -14.69 1.91 -7.69
C LYS A 193 -15.60 0.90 -6.99
N ARG A 194 -16.91 1.19 -6.98
CA ARG A 194 -17.95 0.32 -6.43
C ARG A 194 -17.91 -1.08 -7.06
N GLU A 195 -17.64 -1.17 -8.35
CA GLU A 195 -17.61 -2.44 -9.11
C GLU A 195 -16.53 -3.40 -8.57
N ILE A 196 -15.41 -2.89 -8.07
CA ILE A 196 -14.35 -3.71 -7.46
C ILE A 196 -14.86 -4.31 -6.15
N VAL A 197 -15.51 -3.51 -5.31
CA VAL A 197 -16.07 -3.96 -4.03
C VAL A 197 -17.18 -4.97 -4.25
N GLU A 198 -18.11 -4.70 -5.17
CA GLU A 198 -19.20 -5.63 -5.54
C GLU A 198 -18.68 -6.95 -6.11
N SER A 199 -17.65 -6.89 -6.98
CA SER A 199 -16.99 -8.08 -7.51
C SER A 199 -16.35 -8.92 -6.40
N TYR A 200 -15.66 -8.28 -5.44
CA TYR A 200 -15.08 -8.95 -4.27
C TYR A 200 -16.14 -9.62 -3.41
N ARG A 201 -17.21 -8.90 -3.08
CA ARG A 201 -18.33 -9.43 -2.29
C ARG A 201 -19.05 -10.57 -3.00
N SER A 202 -19.31 -10.45 -4.29
CA SER A 202 -19.95 -11.48 -5.12
C SER A 202 -19.09 -12.75 -5.25
N ALA A 203 -17.77 -12.62 -5.20
CA ALA A 203 -16.84 -13.74 -5.16
C ALA A 203 -16.70 -14.40 -3.76
N GLY A 204 -17.45 -13.93 -2.76
CA GLY A 204 -17.45 -14.48 -1.40
C GLY A 204 -16.51 -13.76 -0.42
N GLY A 205 -15.89 -12.66 -0.81
CA GLY A 205 -15.00 -11.86 0.06
C GLY A 205 -15.81 -11.19 1.19
N THR A 206 -15.39 -11.42 2.43
CA THR A 206 -16.06 -10.89 3.65
C THR A 206 -15.20 -9.89 4.41
N GLY A 207 -13.90 -9.81 4.12
CA GLY A 207 -12.95 -8.94 4.80
C GLY A 207 -13.14 -7.46 4.48
N GLU A 208 -12.42 -6.61 5.19
CA GLU A 208 -12.42 -5.17 4.95
C GLU A 208 -11.94 -4.81 3.54
N VAL A 209 -12.31 -3.62 3.08
CA VAL A 209 -11.80 -3.01 1.84
C VAL A 209 -10.99 -1.79 2.22
N VAL A 210 -9.70 -1.81 1.90
CA VAL A 210 -8.75 -0.76 2.26
C VAL A 210 -8.32 0.00 1.01
N GLY A 211 -8.45 1.32 1.05
CA GLY A 211 -8.11 2.23 -0.03
C GLY A 211 -6.91 3.13 0.26
N GLN A 212 -6.55 3.93 -0.75
CA GLN A 212 -5.51 4.95 -0.64
C GLN A 212 -5.91 6.21 -1.41
N LEU A 213 -5.76 7.38 -0.80
CA LEU A 213 -6.08 8.67 -1.39
C LEU A 213 -4.84 9.57 -1.38
N PRO A 214 -4.32 9.98 -2.55
CA PRO A 214 -3.27 11.00 -2.63
C PRO A 214 -3.79 12.36 -2.18
N VAL A 215 -2.98 13.05 -1.38
CA VAL A 215 -3.30 14.39 -0.87
C VAL A 215 -2.04 15.26 -0.86
N CYS A 216 -2.21 16.57 -0.92
CA CYS A 216 -1.10 17.51 -0.77
C CYS A 216 -1.53 18.71 0.07
N TYR A 217 -1.08 18.76 1.31
CA TYR A 217 -1.33 19.85 2.23
C TYR A 217 -0.42 21.04 1.94
N GLY A 218 -0.99 22.24 1.92
CA GLY A 218 -0.26 23.50 1.75
C GLY A 218 -1.10 24.60 1.12
N GLU A 219 -0.47 25.71 0.80
CA GLU A 219 -1.11 26.77 0.00
C GLU A 219 -1.52 26.19 -1.36
N LYS A 220 -2.76 26.50 -1.80
CA LYS A 220 -3.47 25.77 -2.88
C LYS A 220 -2.66 25.61 -4.17
N ASP A 221 -2.09 26.71 -4.69
CA ASP A 221 -1.39 26.67 -5.96
C ASP A 221 -0.03 25.98 -5.84
N LYS A 222 0.66 26.17 -4.71
CA LYS A 222 1.93 25.50 -4.41
C LYS A 222 1.72 23.99 -4.19
N ALA A 223 0.67 23.62 -3.46
CA ALA A 223 0.32 22.21 -3.23
C ALA A 223 0.03 21.50 -4.55
N LEU A 224 -0.69 22.12 -5.47
CA LEU A 224 -0.94 21.57 -6.81
C LEU A 224 0.36 21.41 -7.62
N GLN A 225 1.28 22.37 -7.54
CA GLN A 225 2.60 22.28 -8.19
C GLN A 225 3.42 21.12 -7.62
N VAL A 226 3.48 20.98 -6.28
CA VAL A 226 4.19 19.88 -5.62
C VAL A 226 3.55 18.53 -6.00
N LEU A 227 2.23 18.45 -5.97
CA LEU A 227 1.49 17.24 -6.38
C LEU A 227 1.83 16.86 -7.82
N HIS A 228 1.82 17.82 -8.74
CA HIS A 228 2.18 17.56 -10.13
C HIS A 228 3.65 17.15 -10.29
N GLU A 229 4.58 17.84 -9.65
CA GLU A 229 6.01 17.53 -9.72
C GLU A 229 6.31 16.13 -9.23
N GLN A 230 5.71 15.74 -8.09
CA GLN A 230 6.04 14.52 -7.37
C GLN A 230 5.13 13.32 -7.72
N PHE A 231 3.94 13.57 -8.26
CA PHE A 231 2.90 12.52 -8.36
C PHE A 231 2.17 12.46 -9.72
N ARG A 232 2.65 13.20 -10.77
CA ARG A 232 2.01 13.22 -12.11
C ARG A 232 1.88 11.84 -12.74
N TRP A 233 2.73 10.87 -12.35
CA TRP A 233 2.66 9.50 -12.82
C TRP A 233 1.29 8.83 -12.51
N SER A 234 0.60 9.24 -11.46
CA SER A 234 -0.71 8.70 -11.10
C SER A 234 -1.79 8.97 -12.16
N GLY A 235 -1.63 10.02 -12.96
CA GLY A 235 -2.52 10.35 -14.07
C GLY A 235 -2.47 9.37 -15.26
N LEU A 236 -1.50 8.45 -15.31
CA LEU A 236 -1.36 7.47 -16.40
C LEU A 236 -2.34 6.28 -16.27
N GLY A 237 -2.80 5.98 -15.06
CA GLY A 237 -3.63 4.83 -14.75
C GLY A 237 -2.87 3.50 -14.63
N TRP A 238 -3.44 2.57 -13.86
CA TRP A 238 -2.75 1.34 -13.44
C TRP A 238 -2.28 0.43 -14.59
N LYS A 239 -3.02 0.36 -15.69
CA LYS A 239 -2.64 -0.46 -16.86
C LYS A 239 -1.31 -0.03 -17.49
N VAL A 240 -0.96 1.24 -17.41
CA VAL A 240 0.32 1.78 -17.87
C VAL A 240 1.35 1.63 -16.75
N ASN A 241 1.00 2.03 -15.54
CA ASN A 241 1.90 2.03 -14.39
C ASN A 241 2.46 0.64 -14.08
N SER A 242 1.68 -0.43 -14.26
CA SER A 242 2.15 -1.80 -14.01
C SER A 242 3.19 -2.29 -15.01
N GLU A 243 3.33 -1.65 -16.18
CA GLU A 243 4.18 -2.15 -17.28
C GLU A 243 5.46 -1.35 -17.50
N LEU A 244 5.54 -0.09 -17.05
CA LEU A 244 6.71 0.76 -17.27
C LEU A 244 7.91 0.31 -16.40
N PRO A 245 9.13 0.17 -17.01
CA PRO A 245 10.27 -0.48 -16.34
C PRO A 245 11.22 0.49 -15.63
N GLY A 246 10.91 1.72 -15.35
CA GLY A 246 11.86 2.60 -14.68
C GLY A 246 11.49 4.07 -14.67
N THR A 247 12.14 4.85 -13.83
CA THR A 247 11.85 6.27 -13.61
C THR A 247 11.85 7.09 -14.90
N ALA A 248 12.80 6.85 -15.81
CA ALA A 248 12.86 7.54 -17.10
C ALA A 248 11.63 7.26 -18.00
N ALA A 249 11.07 6.04 -17.93
CA ALA A 249 9.86 5.70 -18.67
C ALA A 249 8.64 6.40 -18.06
N PHE A 250 8.53 6.45 -16.75
CA PHE A 250 7.47 7.20 -16.05
C PHE A 250 7.57 8.70 -16.31
N ASP A 251 8.77 9.27 -16.27
CA ASP A 251 9.03 10.67 -16.57
C ASP A 251 8.55 11.05 -17.96
N SER A 252 8.94 10.25 -18.97
CA SER A 252 8.55 10.45 -20.36
C SER A 252 7.05 10.25 -20.59
N ALA A 253 6.45 9.20 -20.01
CA ALA A 253 5.02 8.92 -20.17
C ALA A 253 4.14 9.98 -19.51
N SER A 254 4.54 10.48 -18.33
CA SER A 254 3.77 11.48 -17.57
C SER A 254 4.07 12.94 -17.96
N ALA A 255 4.95 13.19 -18.93
CA ALA A 255 5.34 14.55 -19.34
C ALA A 255 4.16 15.42 -19.84
N TYR A 256 3.08 14.80 -20.30
CA TYR A 256 1.89 15.50 -20.81
C TYR A 256 0.72 15.52 -19.83
N VAL A 257 0.87 14.93 -18.64
CA VAL A 257 -0.12 15.06 -17.57
C VAL A 257 -0.06 16.48 -17.03
N ARG A 258 -1.19 17.16 -17.05
CA ARG A 258 -1.29 18.53 -16.55
C ARG A 258 -1.65 18.53 -15.07
N PRO A 259 -1.32 19.60 -14.32
CA PRO A 259 -1.71 19.72 -12.90
C PRO A 259 -3.21 19.50 -12.68
N GLU A 260 -4.06 20.03 -13.57
CA GLU A 260 -5.52 19.95 -13.46
C GLU A 260 -6.04 18.51 -13.61
N ASP A 261 -5.32 17.66 -14.34
CA ASP A 261 -5.70 16.26 -14.55
C ASP A 261 -5.61 15.44 -13.23
N LEU A 262 -4.88 15.94 -12.24
CA LEU A 262 -4.76 15.32 -10.91
C LEU A 262 -5.97 15.58 -10.00
N SER A 263 -6.87 16.50 -10.38
CA SER A 263 -8.08 16.81 -9.62
C SER A 263 -9.03 15.62 -9.47
N GLU A 264 -8.99 14.68 -10.41
CA GLU A 264 -9.80 13.46 -10.34
C GLU A 264 -9.31 12.47 -9.28
N VAL A 265 -8.00 12.45 -9.01
CA VAL A 265 -7.34 11.40 -8.20
C VAL A 265 -6.85 11.88 -6.84
N ALA A 266 -6.73 13.19 -6.60
CA ALA A 266 -6.14 13.74 -5.38
C ALA A 266 -6.95 14.91 -4.78
N ALA A 267 -6.68 15.23 -3.52
CA ALA A 267 -7.13 16.47 -2.86
C ALA A 267 -5.92 17.30 -2.40
N TRP A 268 -6.02 18.63 -2.44
CA TRP A 268 -4.92 19.50 -2.01
C TRP A 268 -5.40 20.82 -1.41
N GLY A 269 -4.51 21.52 -0.72
CA GLY A 269 -4.81 22.79 -0.06
C GLY A 269 -4.89 22.66 1.46
N THR A 270 -5.42 23.67 2.10
CA THR A 270 -5.63 23.73 3.58
C THR A 270 -7.10 23.63 3.97
N ASP A 271 -8.02 23.68 3.01
CA ASP A 271 -9.44 23.46 3.23
C ASP A 271 -9.74 21.96 3.39
N PRO A 272 -10.37 21.49 4.47
CA PRO A 272 -10.70 20.08 4.66
C PRO A 272 -11.81 19.55 3.73
N GLN A 273 -12.63 20.43 3.14
CA GLN A 273 -13.80 20.04 2.37
C GLN A 273 -13.45 19.16 1.15
N PRO A 274 -12.47 19.50 0.26
CA PRO A 274 -12.11 18.65 -0.86
C PRO A 274 -11.62 17.26 -0.44
N TYR A 275 -10.94 17.15 0.72
CA TYR A 275 -10.51 15.88 1.27
C TYR A 275 -11.70 15.03 1.74
N ALA A 276 -12.64 15.65 2.45
CA ALA A 276 -13.85 14.99 2.91
C ALA A 276 -14.71 14.47 1.75
N GLU A 277 -14.84 15.24 0.67
CA GLU A 277 -15.58 14.83 -0.55
C GLU A 277 -14.94 13.60 -1.22
N LYS A 278 -13.61 13.58 -1.37
CA LYS A 278 -12.90 12.42 -1.91
C LYS A 278 -13.04 11.19 -1.00
N LEU A 279 -12.92 11.36 0.31
CA LEU A 279 -13.11 10.28 1.29
C LEU A 279 -14.55 9.76 1.30
N GLN A 280 -15.54 10.63 1.10
CA GLN A 280 -16.93 10.25 0.98
C GLN A 280 -17.16 9.33 -0.24
N ALA A 281 -16.49 9.60 -1.38
CA ALA A 281 -16.56 8.73 -2.54
C ALA A 281 -16.07 7.29 -2.26
N PHE A 282 -15.00 7.13 -1.46
CA PHE A 282 -14.58 5.81 -0.98
C PHE A 282 -15.63 5.15 -0.08
N ALA A 283 -16.20 5.90 0.87
CA ALA A 283 -17.26 5.38 1.74
C ALA A 283 -18.49 4.91 0.95
N GLU A 284 -18.92 5.70 -0.02
CA GLU A 284 -20.04 5.36 -0.92
C GLU A 284 -19.75 4.17 -1.83
N ALA A 285 -18.49 3.97 -2.22
CA ALA A 285 -18.06 2.78 -2.95
C ALA A 285 -17.99 1.53 -2.06
N GLY A 286 -18.09 1.66 -0.73
CA GLY A 286 -18.09 0.55 0.22
C GLY A 286 -16.73 0.20 0.83
N PHE A 287 -15.81 1.19 0.89
CA PHE A 287 -14.53 1.03 1.58
C PHE A 287 -14.67 1.21 3.09
N ASP A 288 -13.94 0.41 3.85
CA ASP A 288 -13.94 0.41 5.32
C ASP A 288 -12.82 1.32 5.88
N ALA A 289 -11.73 1.45 5.12
CA ALA A 289 -10.55 2.22 5.51
C ALA A 289 -9.85 2.86 4.32
N VAL A 290 -9.26 4.07 4.50
CA VAL A 290 -8.48 4.77 3.47
C VAL A 290 -7.23 5.37 4.09
N ALA A 291 -6.06 5.08 3.51
CA ALA A 291 -4.80 5.71 3.88
C ALA A 291 -4.58 6.99 3.06
N LEU A 292 -4.23 8.08 3.70
CA LEU A 292 -3.85 9.33 3.04
C LEU A 292 -2.37 9.28 2.64
N VAL A 293 -2.07 9.57 1.38
CA VAL A 293 -0.70 9.72 0.87
C VAL A 293 -0.39 11.21 0.82
N GLN A 294 0.25 11.74 1.87
CA GLN A 294 0.71 13.13 1.85
C GLN A 294 1.90 13.27 0.90
N VAL A 295 1.66 13.87 -0.25
CA VAL A 295 2.68 14.18 -1.25
C VAL A 295 3.45 15.44 -0.87
N GLY A 296 4.77 15.40 -0.97
CA GLY A 296 5.64 16.53 -0.67
C GLY A 296 6.20 16.55 0.76
N PRO A 297 6.97 17.60 1.11
CA PRO A 297 7.79 17.61 2.32
C PRO A 297 7.01 17.90 3.62
N GLU A 298 5.79 18.44 3.53
CA GLU A 298 5.03 19.02 4.66
C GLU A 298 4.34 17.95 5.51
N GLN A 299 5.06 16.89 5.94
CA GLN A 299 4.47 15.77 6.69
C GLN A 299 4.01 16.18 8.10
N ALA A 300 4.87 16.86 8.86
CA ALA A 300 4.51 17.26 10.22
C ALA A 300 3.40 18.33 10.27
N PRO A 301 3.43 19.38 9.43
CA PRO A 301 2.29 20.30 9.33
C PRO A 301 0.99 19.62 8.90
N PHE A 302 1.06 18.65 7.96
CA PHE A 302 -0.10 17.87 7.54
C PHE A 302 -0.70 17.05 8.70
N CYS A 303 0.12 16.35 9.46
CA CYS A 303 -0.33 15.56 10.60
C CYS A 303 -1.01 16.43 11.68
N ALA A 304 -0.46 17.59 11.98
CA ALA A 304 -1.08 18.55 12.90
C ALA A 304 -2.42 19.05 12.35
N TRP A 305 -2.45 19.48 11.09
CA TRP A 305 -3.68 19.93 10.43
C TRP A 305 -4.75 18.82 10.34
N TYR A 306 -4.34 17.58 10.06
CA TYR A 306 -5.25 16.43 10.07
C TYR A 306 -5.94 16.29 11.43
N ALA A 307 -5.17 16.33 12.52
CA ALA A 307 -5.70 16.17 13.87
C ALA A 307 -6.66 17.31 14.27
N GLU A 308 -6.34 18.54 13.87
CA GLU A 308 -7.06 19.75 14.28
C GLU A 308 -8.25 20.08 13.38
N HIS A 309 -8.18 19.76 12.08
CA HIS A 309 -9.16 20.22 11.09
C HIS A 309 -9.86 19.08 10.33
N LEU A 310 -9.09 18.16 9.71
CA LEU A 310 -9.71 17.14 8.85
C LEU A 310 -10.41 16.05 9.67
N ARG A 311 -9.77 15.52 10.70
CA ARG A 311 -10.37 14.46 11.53
C ARG A 311 -11.69 14.89 12.19
N PRO A 312 -11.83 16.08 12.77
CA PRO A 312 -13.12 16.56 13.27
C PRO A 312 -14.18 16.72 12.18
N ALA A 313 -13.79 17.23 10.99
CA ALA A 313 -14.70 17.41 9.86
C ALA A 313 -15.27 16.10 9.29
N LEU A 314 -14.56 14.97 9.50
CA LEU A 314 -15.01 13.64 9.11
C LEU A 314 -15.93 12.95 10.12
N GLN A 315 -16.07 13.51 11.33
CA GLN A 315 -17.00 12.99 12.33
C GLN A 315 -18.39 13.54 12.04
N PRO A 316 -19.45 12.70 11.97
CA PRO A 316 -20.80 13.21 11.82
C PRO A 316 -21.14 14.12 13.00
N GLU A 317 -21.70 15.31 12.70
CA GLU A 317 -22.23 16.21 13.73
C GLU A 317 -23.24 15.44 14.60
N GLY A 318 -22.89 15.18 15.86
CA GLY A 318 -23.83 14.73 16.88
C GLY A 318 -23.94 13.23 17.12
N ARG A 319 -22.84 12.58 17.55
CA ARG A 319 -22.96 11.47 18.52
C ARG A 319 -22.01 11.75 19.69
N PRO A 320 -22.60 11.97 20.91
CA PRO A 320 -21.82 12.09 22.13
C PRO A 320 -21.10 10.78 22.47
#